data_235b3667185d15b3ee32bbf5a04aeae0
#
_entry.id   235b3667185d15b3ee32bbf5a04aeae0
#
_cell.length_a   1.000
_cell.length_b   1.000
_cell.length_c   1.000
_cell.angle_alpha   90.00
_cell.angle_beta   90.00
_cell.angle_gamma   90.00
#
_symmetry.space_group_name_H-M   'P 1'
#
loop_
_entity.id
_entity.type
_entity.pdbx_description
1 polymer ?
#
loop_
_entity_poly.entity_id
_entity_poly.type
_entity_poly.pdbx_seq_one_letter_code
_entity_poly.pdbx_strand_id
1 'polypeptide(L)'
;MFLASRLHRPMFLEGHPGSGKTYLATALAEATGRQPYRVQCFAGVDASAALFEWDFAAQVLYLRSLQQHSAVADGDDESIYSRRFLEARPIMRAVENPHSVLLIDEVDRADEAFEAVLLEFLSDYSITVPHLGTVCSPSPATHPIVVLTSNRTRDVHDALKRRCLYHYFEHPNLDQQTAVLASQLPELRVERAQSIVTFVDGYRQRDMIRPPGLSELLDFAAALAVAADPVVSESAVRAAARTLVKDPDDLCVVDQVPIPPALLEP
;
A
#
# COMPACT_ATOMS: atom_id res chain seq x y z
N MET A 1 15.05 4.38 3.58
CA MET A 1 14.71 3.42 4.64
C MET A 1 15.59 3.59 5.87
N PHE A 2 16.89 3.32 5.81
CA PHE A 2 17.79 3.43 6.97
C PHE A 2 17.72 4.79 7.69
N LEU A 3 17.78 5.90 6.94
CA LEU A 3 17.68 7.26 7.50
C LEU A 3 16.32 7.52 8.14
N ALA A 4 15.22 7.08 7.53
CA ALA A 4 13.88 7.26 8.07
C ALA A 4 13.72 6.58 9.44
N SER A 5 14.19 5.33 9.54
CA SER A 5 14.18 4.58 10.80
C SER A 5 15.07 5.23 11.88
N ARG A 6 16.26 5.74 11.51
CA ARG A 6 17.19 6.37 12.47
C ARG A 6 16.77 7.76 12.91
N LEU A 7 16.15 8.52 12.01
CA LEU A 7 15.68 9.88 12.29
C LEU A 7 14.26 9.93 12.84
N HIS A 8 13.59 8.75 12.93
CA HIS A 8 12.18 8.64 13.33
C HIS A 8 11.28 9.59 12.52
N ARG A 9 11.56 9.70 11.21
CA ARG A 9 10.79 10.53 10.29
C ARG A 9 9.99 9.66 9.32
N PRO A 10 8.73 10.03 9.02
CA PRO A 10 7.93 9.35 8.03
C PRO A 10 8.58 9.45 6.64
N MET A 11 8.30 8.47 5.79
CA MET A 11 8.73 8.47 4.39
C MET A 11 7.55 8.81 3.49
N PHE A 12 7.79 9.67 2.50
CA PHE A 12 6.85 9.98 1.44
C PHE A 12 7.38 9.43 0.11
N LEU A 13 6.72 8.42 -0.42
CA LEU A 13 7.09 7.72 -1.65
C LEU A 13 6.17 8.16 -2.78
N GLU A 14 6.69 8.84 -3.74
CA GLU A 14 5.95 9.33 -4.90
C GLU A 14 6.46 8.67 -6.18
N GLY A 15 5.60 8.42 -7.17
CA GLY A 15 6.00 7.83 -8.44
C GLY A 15 4.83 7.21 -9.18
N HIS A 16 5.09 6.69 -10.39
CA HIS A 16 4.07 6.08 -11.22
C HIS A 16 3.39 4.87 -10.57
N PRO A 17 2.10 4.58 -10.90
CA PRO A 17 1.46 3.33 -10.51
C PRO A 17 2.32 2.11 -10.89
N GLY A 18 2.30 1.06 -10.06
CA GLY A 18 3.07 -0.16 -10.34
C GLY A 18 4.59 -0.04 -10.18
N SER A 19 5.14 1.07 -9.62
CA SER A 19 6.58 1.23 -9.39
C SER A 19 7.11 0.52 -8.12
N GLY A 20 6.24 -0.17 -7.36
CA GLY A 20 6.66 -0.92 -6.17
C GLY A 20 6.61 -0.16 -4.84
N LYS A 21 6.04 1.06 -4.79
CA LYS A 21 5.96 1.89 -3.57
C LYS A 21 5.30 1.17 -2.39
N THR A 22 4.14 0.59 -2.62
CA THR A 22 3.37 -0.16 -1.62
C THR A 22 4.12 -1.41 -1.16
N TYR A 23 4.76 -2.12 -2.10
CA TYR A 23 5.56 -3.31 -1.81
C TYR A 23 6.74 -3.01 -0.88
N LEU A 24 7.36 -1.84 -1.02
CA LEU A 24 8.47 -1.43 -0.16
C LEU A 24 8.09 -1.39 1.32
N ALA A 25 6.86 -0.94 1.67
CA ALA A 25 6.39 -0.92 3.05
C ALA A 25 6.18 -2.34 3.60
N THR A 26 5.65 -3.25 2.78
CA THR A 26 5.47 -4.66 3.14
C THR A 26 6.83 -5.35 3.35
N ALA A 27 7.75 -5.19 2.39
CA ALA A 27 9.10 -5.74 2.49
C ALA A 27 9.87 -5.19 3.70
N LEU A 28 9.63 -3.93 4.07
CA LEU A 28 10.22 -3.34 5.29
C LEU A 28 9.67 -4.02 6.55
N ALA A 29 8.36 -4.25 6.61
CA ALA A 29 7.73 -4.91 7.75
C ALA A 29 8.28 -6.33 7.93
N GLU A 30 8.38 -7.09 6.83
CA GLU A 30 8.94 -8.44 6.82
C GLU A 30 10.43 -8.45 7.24
N ALA A 31 11.26 -7.60 6.63
CA ALA A 31 12.70 -7.54 6.91
C ALA A 31 13.02 -7.10 8.35
N THR A 32 12.12 -6.36 8.99
CA THR A 32 12.30 -5.87 10.36
C THR A 32 11.51 -6.65 11.40
N GLY A 33 10.70 -7.64 11.00
CA GLY A 33 9.82 -8.41 11.88
C GLY A 33 8.73 -7.54 12.55
N ARG A 34 8.37 -6.40 11.93
CA ARG A 34 7.38 -5.47 12.47
C ARG A 34 5.98 -5.80 11.96
N GLN A 35 4.97 -5.53 12.81
CA GLN A 35 3.58 -5.71 12.43
C GLN A 35 3.15 -4.65 11.41
N PRO A 36 2.70 -5.04 10.21
CA PRO A 36 2.17 -4.08 9.23
C PRO A 36 0.74 -3.67 9.57
N TYR A 37 0.47 -2.36 9.45
CA TYR A 37 -0.87 -1.78 9.42
C TYR A 37 -1.01 -0.96 8.15
N ARG A 38 -2.18 -1.01 7.52
CA ARG A 38 -2.44 -0.30 6.25
C ARG A 38 -3.73 0.50 6.32
N VAL A 39 -3.63 1.74 5.84
CA VAL A 39 -4.78 2.60 5.51
C VAL A 39 -4.75 2.83 4.02
N GLN A 40 -5.80 2.40 3.32
CA GLN A 40 -6.00 2.72 1.91
C GLN A 40 -6.80 4.00 1.80
N CYS A 41 -6.23 5.03 1.19
CA CYS A 41 -6.93 6.29 0.97
C CYS A 41 -7.83 6.23 -0.26
N PHE A 42 -9.00 6.86 -0.15
CA PHE A 42 -9.97 7.04 -1.24
C PHE A 42 -10.77 8.34 -1.00
N ALA A 43 -11.41 8.86 -2.03
CA ALA A 43 -12.23 10.06 -1.91
C ALA A 43 -13.37 9.86 -0.91
N GLY A 44 -13.47 10.76 0.09
CA GLY A 44 -14.49 10.68 1.14
C GLY A 44 -14.14 9.72 2.29
N VAL A 45 -12.87 9.32 2.44
CA VAL A 45 -12.44 8.61 3.64
C VAL A 45 -12.70 9.50 4.87
N ASP A 46 -13.47 9.00 5.82
CA ASP A 46 -13.68 9.70 7.09
C ASP A 46 -12.35 9.70 7.87
N ALA A 47 -11.81 10.90 8.09
CA ALA A 47 -10.57 11.10 8.81
C ALA A 47 -10.62 10.52 10.24
N SER A 48 -11.74 10.69 10.93
CA SER A 48 -11.94 10.14 12.28
C SER A 48 -12.04 8.62 12.26
N ALA A 49 -12.76 8.04 11.29
CA ALA A 49 -12.90 6.60 11.12
C ALA A 49 -11.58 5.88 10.74
N ALA A 50 -10.56 6.59 10.25
CA ALA A 50 -9.23 6.03 10.03
C ALA A 50 -8.41 5.89 11.32
N LEU A 51 -8.76 6.64 12.37
CA LEU A 51 -8.10 6.64 13.67
C LEU A 51 -8.72 5.62 14.61
N PHE A 52 -10.01 5.74 14.85
CA PHE A 52 -10.77 4.88 15.78
C PHE A 52 -12.28 4.93 15.44
N GLU A 53 -13.02 4.00 16.01
CA GLU A 53 -14.48 4.00 15.92
C GLU A 53 -15.07 3.57 17.29
N TRP A 54 -16.22 4.16 17.66
CA TRP A 54 -16.94 3.73 18.83
C TRP A 54 -17.87 2.56 18.50
N ASP A 55 -17.79 1.47 19.26
CA ASP A 55 -18.74 0.36 19.17
C ASP A 55 -20.08 0.75 19.81
N PHE A 56 -20.88 1.50 19.05
CA PHE A 56 -22.20 1.94 19.50
C PHE A 56 -23.14 0.78 19.84
N ALA A 57 -22.99 -0.37 19.18
CA ALA A 57 -23.82 -1.54 19.46
C ALA A 57 -23.50 -2.08 20.86
N ALA A 58 -22.23 -2.23 21.20
CA ALA A 58 -21.80 -2.65 22.53
C ALA A 58 -22.16 -1.61 23.59
N GLN A 59 -22.06 -0.30 23.30
CA GLN A 59 -22.49 0.76 24.22
C GLN A 59 -23.99 0.67 24.54
N VAL A 60 -24.86 0.47 23.52
CA VAL A 60 -26.31 0.33 23.71
C VAL A 60 -26.64 -0.93 24.53
N LEU A 61 -25.98 -2.06 24.24
CA LEU A 61 -26.18 -3.28 25.01
C LEU A 61 -25.76 -3.10 26.49
N TYR A 62 -24.64 -2.43 26.72
CA TYR A 62 -24.17 -2.11 28.07
C TYR A 62 -25.18 -1.23 28.83
N LEU A 63 -25.66 -0.15 28.23
CA LEU A 63 -26.69 0.70 28.84
C LEU A 63 -27.99 -0.06 29.20
N ARG A 64 -28.41 -0.97 28.32
CA ARG A 64 -29.58 -1.83 28.60
C ARG A 64 -29.30 -2.78 29.77
N SER A 65 -28.10 -3.32 29.88
CA SER A 65 -27.73 -4.20 31.00
C SER A 65 -27.74 -3.45 32.33
N LEU A 66 -27.28 -2.21 32.37
CA LEU A 66 -27.32 -1.35 33.55
C LEU A 66 -28.76 -1.08 34.00
N GLN A 67 -29.70 -0.82 33.06
CA GLN A 67 -31.11 -0.60 33.37
C GLN A 67 -31.80 -1.85 33.98
N GLN A 68 -31.35 -3.05 33.59
CA GLN A 68 -31.90 -4.31 34.12
C GLN A 68 -31.34 -4.67 35.51
N HIS A 69 -30.16 -4.15 35.88
CA HIS A 69 -29.48 -4.44 37.13
C HIS A 69 -29.56 -3.31 38.17
N SER A 70 -30.61 -2.45 38.07
CA SER A 70 -30.82 -1.26 38.93
C SER A 70 -30.90 -1.52 40.45
N ALA A 71 -30.54 -2.68 40.96
CA ALA A 71 -30.63 -3.03 42.38
C ALA A 71 -29.28 -3.20 43.08
N VAL A 72 -28.15 -3.23 42.39
CA VAL A 72 -26.80 -3.36 43.03
C VAL A 72 -25.76 -2.64 42.18
N ALA A 73 -25.64 -1.33 42.37
CA ALA A 73 -24.53 -0.56 41.81
C ALA A 73 -23.76 0.08 42.95
N ASP A 74 -22.81 -0.68 43.52
CA ASP A 74 -21.67 -0.10 44.19
C ASP A 74 -20.52 -0.01 43.18
N GLY A 75 -20.28 1.19 42.65
CA GLY A 75 -18.95 1.74 42.53
C GLY A 75 -18.17 1.58 41.24
N ASP A 76 -18.66 1.04 40.10
CA ASP A 76 -17.89 1.12 38.83
C ASP A 76 -18.83 1.38 37.64
N ASP A 77 -19.43 2.57 37.63
CA ASP A 77 -20.11 3.08 36.44
C ASP A 77 -19.06 3.47 35.40
N GLU A 78 -18.52 2.45 34.72
CA GLU A 78 -17.55 2.66 33.65
C GLU A 78 -18.24 3.45 32.52
N SER A 79 -17.68 4.61 32.19
CA SER A 79 -18.21 5.47 31.14
C SER A 79 -18.42 4.69 29.83
N ILE A 80 -19.53 4.94 29.12
CA ILE A 80 -19.76 4.40 27.78
C ILE A 80 -18.65 4.82 26.78
N TYR A 81 -17.87 5.85 27.13
CA TYR A 81 -16.71 6.28 26.38
C TYR A 81 -15.39 5.70 26.95
N SER A 82 -15.44 4.53 27.54
CA SER A 82 -14.24 3.84 28.00
C SER A 82 -13.54 3.10 26.86
N ARG A 83 -12.26 2.74 27.09
CA ARG A 83 -11.40 2.06 26.09
C ARG A 83 -12.02 0.73 25.60
N ARG A 84 -12.85 0.06 26.37
CA ARG A 84 -13.51 -1.22 26.01
C ARG A 84 -14.48 -1.08 24.82
N PHE A 85 -15.07 0.11 24.62
CA PHE A 85 -16.00 0.39 23.53
C PHE A 85 -15.33 1.08 22.34
N LEU A 86 -14.00 1.26 22.40
CA LEU A 86 -13.23 1.88 21.35
C LEU A 86 -12.62 0.81 20.44
N GLU A 87 -12.97 0.82 19.18
CA GLU A 87 -12.30 0.01 18.15
C GLU A 87 -11.14 0.79 17.55
N ALA A 88 -9.91 0.35 17.86
CA ALA A 88 -8.71 0.94 17.28
C ALA A 88 -8.61 0.60 15.80
N ARG A 89 -8.53 1.62 14.94
CA ARG A 89 -8.29 1.51 13.51
C ARG A 89 -6.77 1.48 13.23
N PRO A 90 -6.32 1.23 11.98
CA PRO A 90 -4.91 0.97 11.69
C PRO A 90 -3.92 2.03 12.22
N ILE A 91 -4.27 3.33 12.18
CA ILE A 91 -3.38 4.38 12.68
C ILE A 91 -3.21 4.26 14.20
N MET A 92 -4.30 4.10 14.93
CA MET A 92 -4.25 3.95 16.39
C MET A 92 -3.52 2.67 16.80
N ARG A 93 -3.80 1.54 16.11
CA ARG A 93 -3.08 0.27 16.35
C ARG A 93 -1.57 0.42 16.14
N ALA A 94 -1.17 1.20 15.15
CA ALA A 94 0.24 1.45 14.88
C ALA A 94 0.89 2.28 15.99
N VAL A 95 0.18 3.27 16.55
CA VAL A 95 0.65 4.09 17.69
C VAL A 95 0.78 3.26 18.96
N GLU A 96 -0.18 2.39 19.23
CA GLU A 96 -0.20 1.50 20.42
C GLU A 96 0.86 0.38 20.33
N ASN A 97 1.32 0.03 19.11
CA ASN A 97 2.31 -1.02 18.91
C ASN A 97 3.69 -0.45 18.54
N PRO A 98 4.67 -0.49 19.47
CA PRO A 98 6.01 0.06 19.23
C PRO A 98 6.81 -0.67 18.13
N HIS A 99 6.37 -1.88 17.73
CA HIS A 99 6.98 -2.67 16.67
C HIS A 99 6.08 -2.76 15.45
N SER A 100 5.75 -1.60 14.88
CA SER A 100 4.85 -1.52 13.74
C SER A 100 5.44 -0.76 12.55
N VAL A 101 4.88 -1.04 11.37
CA VAL A 101 5.01 -0.27 10.14
C VAL A 101 3.60 0.17 9.73
N LEU A 102 3.38 1.47 9.60
CA LEU A 102 2.12 2.03 9.13
C LEU A 102 2.28 2.48 7.68
N LEU A 103 1.53 1.86 6.79
CA LEU A 103 1.40 2.26 5.39
C LEU A 103 0.13 3.09 5.20
N ILE A 104 0.27 4.32 4.75
CA ILE A 104 -0.82 5.19 4.30
C ILE A 104 -0.73 5.22 2.77
N ASP A 105 -1.57 4.43 2.13
CA ASP A 105 -1.46 4.12 0.71
C ASP A 105 -2.36 5.04 -0.13
N GLU A 106 -1.82 5.58 -1.23
CA GLU A 106 -2.49 6.49 -2.17
C GLU A 106 -3.05 7.75 -1.48
N VAL A 107 -2.23 8.43 -0.67
CA VAL A 107 -2.63 9.64 0.08
C VAL A 107 -3.14 10.76 -0.82
N ASP A 108 -2.71 10.80 -2.08
CA ASP A 108 -3.20 11.72 -3.11
C ASP A 108 -4.67 11.50 -3.52
N ARG A 109 -5.34 10.46 -3.01
CA ARG A 109 -6.79 10.23 -3.16
C ARG A 109 -7.62 10.69 -1.96
N ALA A 110 -6.97 11.00 -0.84
CA ALA A 110 -7.65 11.53 0.35
C ALA A 110 -8.06 12.99 0.15
N ASP A 111 -8.96 13.48 0.99
CA ASP A 111 -9.33 14.88 1.03
C ASP A 111 -8.39 15.70 1.96
N GLU A 112 -8.57 17.02 1.96
CA GLU A 112 -7.78 17.94 2.79
C GLU A 112 -8.01 17.72 4.29
N ALA A 113 -9.20 17.27 4.69
CA ALA A 113 -9.51 17.00 6.09
C ALA A 113 -8.67 15.83 6.61
N PHE A 114 -8.52 14.77 5.80
CA PHE A 114 -7.66 13.65 6.13
C PHE A 114 -6.18 14.05 6.18
N GLU A 115 -5.71 14.89 5.25
CA GLU A 115 -4.35 15.41 5.28
C GLU A 115 -4.08 16.24 6.55
N ALA A 116 -5.06 17.03 7.02
CA ALA A 116 -4.92 17.78 8.27
C ALA A 116 -4.77 16.85 9.49
N VAL A 117 -5.55 15.76 9.55
CA VAL A 117 -5.43 14.74 10.60
C VAL A 117 -4.07 14.04 10.53
N LEU A 118 -3.58 13.73 9.34
CA LEU A 118 -2.23 13.16 9.18
C LEU A 118 -1.13 14.14 9.63
N LEU A 119 -1.29 15.43 9.36
CA LEU A 119 -0.36 16.46 9.82
C LEU A 119 -0.28 16.53 11.35
N GLU A 120 -1.43 16.44 12.04
CA GLU A 120 -1.49 16.37 13.49
C GLU A 120 -0.82 15.09 13.99
N PHE A 121 -1.24 13.93 13.49
CA PHE A 121 -0.68 12.65 13.87
C PHE A 121 0.84 12.56 13.68
N LEU A 122 1.36 12.98 12.52
CA LEU A 122 2.80 12.90 12.21
C LEU A 122 3.65 13.94 12.98
N SER A 123 3.04 14.90 13.67
CA SER A 123 3.78 15.86 14.52
C SER A 123 4.28 15.20 15.79
N ASP A 124 3.40 14.50 16.48
CA ASP A 124 3.63 14.01 17.84
C ASP A 124 3.39 12.51 17.98
N TYR A 125 3.04 11.83 16.90
CA TYR A 125 2.63 10.42 16.90
C TYR A 125 1.57 10.13 17.95
N SER A 126 0.59 11.03 18.01
CA SER A 126 -0.50 11.02 18.98
C SER A 126 -1.85 11.16 18.31
N ILE A 127 -2.88 10.65 18.98
CA ILE A 127 -4.27 10.67 18.55
C ILE A 127 -5.10 11.16 19.73
N THR A 128 -5.84 12.24 19.54
CA THR A 128 -6.80 12.72 20.54
C THR A 128 -8.13 12.00 20.37
N VAL A 129 -8.52 11.26 21.40
CA VAL A 129 -9.80 10.54 21.45
C VAL A 129 -10.76 11.29 22.36
N PRO A 130 -11.91 11.76 21.86
CA PRO A 130 -12.90 12.44 22.68
C PRO A 130 -13.26 11.59 23.90
N HIS A 131 -13.31 12.20 25.08
CA HIS A 131 -13.61 11.60 26.39
C HIS A 131 -12.58 10.63 26.97
N LEU A 132 -11.60 10.14 26.19
CA LEU A 132 -10.51 9.28 26.67
C LEU A 132 -9.16 10.01 26.82
N GLY A 133 -9.03 11.17 26.16
CA GLY A 133 -7.78 11.90 26.14
C GLY A 133 -6.86 11.49 24.98
N THR A 134 -5.55 11.73 25.14
CA THR A 134 -4.58 11.53 24.07
C THR A 134 -3.89 10.18 24.22
N VAL A 135 -3.95 9.39 23.15
CA VAL A 135 -3.18 8.16 22.96
C VAL A 135 -1.92 8.54 22.18
N CYS A 136 -0.75 8.30 22.74
CA CYS A 136 0.52 8.62 22.09
C CYS A 136 1.50 7.45 22.20
N SER A 137 2.43 7.41 21.27
CA SER A 137 3.58 6.51 21.36
C SER A 137 4.47 6.96 22.54
N PRO A 138 4.90 6.03 23.42
CA PRO A 138 5.58 6.37 24.69
C PRO A 138 6.90 7.12 24.54
N SER A 139 7.59 6.94 23.41
CA SER A 139 8.85 7.65 23.12
C SER A 139 9.15 7.64 21.61
N PRO A 140 10.03 8.53 21.13
CA PRO A 140 10.46 8.53 19.74
C PRO A 140 11.01 7.18 19.25
N ALA A 141 11.67 6.42 20.12
CA ALA A 141 12.22 5.11 19.79
C ALA A 141 11.14 4.05 19.54
N THR A 142 9.92 4.29 20.03
CA THR A 142 8.75 3.40 19.87
C THR A 142 7.77 3.88 18.81
N HIS A 143 8.07 4.97 18.11
CA HIS A 143 7.23 5.43 17.01
C HIS A 143 7.12 4.38 15.91
N PRO A 144 5.93 4.21 15.31
CA PRO A 144 5.78 3.38 14.12
C PRO A 144 6.66 3.91 12.99
N ILE A 145 7.17 3.02 12.14
CA ILE A 145 7.76 3.45 10.88
C ILE A 145 6.59 3.78 9.94
N VAL A 146 6.45 5.04 9.57
CA VAL A 146 5.35 5.49 8.72
C VAL A 146 5.82 5.67 7.29
N VAL A 147 5.08 5.07 6.36
CA VAL A 147 5.30 5.17 4.91
C VAL A 147 4.02 5.70 4.26
N LEU A 148 4.12 6.82 3.57
CA LEU A 148 3.05 7.38 2.76
C LEU A 148 3.38 7.13 1.29
N THR A 149 2.39 6.73 0.49
CA THR A 149 2.55 6.58 -0.96
C THR A 149 1.64 7.53 -1.73
N SER A 150 2.09 7.98 -2.89
CA SER A 150 1.33 8.83 -3.82
C SER A 150 1.59 8.41 -5.27
N ASN A 151 0.53 8.37 -6.07
CA ASN A 151 0.58 8.18 -7.53
C ASN A 151 0.54 9.50 -8.31
N ARG A 152 0.56 10.66 -7.61
CA ARG A 152 0.46 12.01 -8.19
C ARG A 152 -0.83 12.24 -8.97
N THR A 153 -1.93 11.62 -8.57
CA THR A 153 -3.25 11.91 -9.17
C THR A 153 -3.74 13.30 -8.80
N ARG A 154 -3.30 13.81 -7.64
CA ARG A 154 -3.50 15.15 -7.10
C ARG A 154 -2.25 15.60 -6.34
N ASP A 155 -2.02 16.89 -6.26
CA ASP A 155 -0.99 17.42 -5.39
C ASP A 155 -1.38 17.26 -3.92
N VAL A 156 -0.47 16.69 -3.14
CA VAL A 156 -0.58 16.55 -1.68
C VAL A 156 0.02 17.81 -1.03
N HIS A 157 -0.60 18.27 0.05
CA HIS A 157 -0.21 19.50 0.71
C HIS A 157 1.28 19.51 1.11
N ASP A 158 1.97 20.60 0.76
CA ASP A 158 3.42 20.77 0.99
C ASP A 158 3.84 20.54 2.45
N ALA A 159 3.00 20.92 3.40
CA ALA A 159 3.29 20.74 4.83
C ALA A 159 3.47 19.26 5.18
N LEU A 160 2.71 18.33 4.54
CA LEU A 160 2.84 16.91 4.74
C LEU A 160 4.16 16.39 4.15
N LYS A 161 4.48 16.80 2.91
CA LYS A 161 5.75 16.43 2.25
C LYS A 161 6.97 16.90 3.05
N ARG A 162 6.94 18.12 3.61
CA ARG A 162 8.05 18.69 4.41
C ARG A 162 8.32 17.96 5.73
N ARG A 163 7.32 17.29 6.29
CA ARG A 163 7.50 16.46 7.50
C ARG A 163 8.13 15.13 7.21
N CYS A 164 8.07 14.66 5.96
CA CYS A 164 8.56 13.38 5.52
C CYS A 164 9.97 13.44 4.93
N LEU A 165 10.62 12.31 4.87
CA LEU A 165 11.74 12.10 3.96
C LEU A 165 11.14 11.73 2.60
N TYR A 166 11.34 12.59 1.62
CA TYR A 166 10.78 12.42 0.28
C TYR A 166 11.68 11.52 -0.59
N HIS A 167 11.05 10.60 -1.32
CA HIS A 167 11.72 9.81 -2.34
C HIS A 167 10.80 9.61 -3.54
N TYR A 168 11.32 9.90 -4.73
CA TYR A 168 10.62 9.67 -5.98
C TYR A 168 11.04 8.32 -6.57
N PHE A 169 10.07 7.46 -6.86
CA PHE A 169 10.26 6.20 -7.55
C PHE A 169 10.21 6.43 -9.04
N GLU A 170 11.36 6.41 -9.67
CA GLU A 170 11.46 6.33 -11.11
C GLU A 170 10.95 4.97 -11.61
N HIS A 171 10.60 4.91 -12.88
CA HIS A 171 10.29 3.62 -13.48
C HIS A 171 11.57 2.77 -13.48
N PRO A 172 11.53 1.51 -13.00
CA PRO A 172 12.72 0.68 -12.94
C PRO A 172 13.27 0.45 -14.37
N ASN A 173 14.59 0.51 -14.52
CA ASN A 173 15.24 0.19 -15.78
C ASN A 173 15.12 -1.31 -16.11
N LEU A 174 15.53 -1.71 -17.33
CA LEU A 174 15.37 -3.10 -17.79
C LEU A 174 16.11 -4.12 -16.90
N ASP A 175 17.28 -3.76 -16.40
CA ASP A 175 18.07 -4.63 -15.51
C ASP A 175 17.39 -4.82 -14.16
N GLN A 176 16.84 -3.74 -13.61
CA GLN A 176 16.07 -3.79 -12.35
C GLN A 176 14.79 -4.59 -12.51
N GLN A 177 14.08 -4.42 -13.63
CA GLN A 177 12.89 -5.22 -13.93
C GLN A 177 13.22 -6.71 -14.05
N THR A 178 14.32 -7.03 -14.72
CA THR A 178 14.82 -8.41 -14.84
C THR A 178 15.15 -9.00 -13.47
N ALA A 179 15.82 -8.22 -12.60
CA ALA A 179 16.14 -8.66 -11.25
C ALA A 179 14.87 -8.90 -10.40
N VAL A 180 13.87 -8.01 -10.51
CA VAL A 180 12.58 -8.19 -9.84
C VAL A 180 11.89 -9.45 -10.35
N LEU A 181 11.84 -9.65 -11.66
CA LEU A 181 11.21 -10.81 -12.28
C LEU A 181 11.88 -12.12 -11.82
N ALA A 182 13.21 -12.18 -11.81
CA ALA A 182 13.97 -13.33 -11.33
C ALA A 182 13.74 -13.61 -9.83
N SER A 183 13.55 -12.56 -9.02
CA SER A 183 13.27 -12.73 -7.58
C SER A 183 11.86 -13.28 -7.30
N GLN A 184 10.88 -12.92 -8.12
CA GLN A 184 9.48 -13.36 -7.98
C GLN A 184 9.22 -14.73 -8.62
N LEU A 185 9.98 -15.07 -9.65
CA LEU A 185 9.91 -16.33 -10.39
C LEU A 185 11.30 -17.01 -10.43
N PRO A 186 11.74 -17.63 -9.33
CA PRO A 186 13.10 -18.17 -9.21
C PRO A 186 13.41 -19.30 -10.22
N GLU A 187 12.37 -19.94 -10.75
CA GLU A 187 12.50 -21.01 -11.76
C GLU A 187 12.76 -20.45 -13.17
N LEU A 188 12.56 -19.13 -13.35
CA LEU A 188 12.74 -18.50 -14.65
C LEU A 188 14.22 -18.23 -14.93
N ARG A 189 14.73 -18.75 -16.06
CA ARG A 189 16.10 -18.46 -16.50
C ARG A 189 16.29 -16.96 -16.77
N VAL A 190 17.48 -16.43 -16.45
CA VAL A 190 17.78 -14.99 -16.59
C VAL A 190 17.60 -14.49 -18.01
N GLU A 191 18.04 -15.28 -19.00
CA GLU A 191 17.92 -14.94 -20.43
C GLU A 191 16.45 -14.82 -20.84
N ARG A 192 15.59 -15.69 -20.30
CA ARG A 192 14.15 -15.64 -20.57
C ARG A 192 13.50 -14.44 -19.86
N ALA A 193 13.93 -14.13 -18.63
CA ALA A 193 13.51 -12.92 -17.92
C ALA A 193 13.84 -11.64 -18.70
N GLN A 194 15.05 -11.55 -19.26
CA GLN A 194 15.46 -10.43 -20.11
C GLN A 194 14.61 -10.33 -21.38
N SER A 195 14.30 -11.45 -22.00
CA SER A 195 13.45 -11.50 -23.20
C SER A 195 12.01 -11.05 -22.91
N ILE A 196 11.45 -11.46 -21.76
CA ILE A 196 10.15 -11.00 -21.27
C ILE A 196 10.15 -9.48 -21.07
N VAL A 197 11.16 -8.95 -20.34
CA VAL A 197 11.28 -7.51 -20.07
C VAL A 197 11.42 -6.72 -21.37
N THR A 198 12.24 -7.17 -22.31
CA THR A 198 12.43 -6.53 -23.62
C THR A 198 11.13 -6.54 -24.43
N PHE A 199 10.40 -7.64 -24.41
CA PHE A 199 9.11 -7.73 -25.10
C PHE A 199 8.08 -6.74 -24.53
N VAL A 200 7.97 -6.65 -23.21
CA VAL A 200 7.08 -5.70 -22.54
C VAL A 200 7.51 -4.25 -22.79
N ASP A 201 8.81 -3.98 -22.83
CA ASP A 201 9.32 -2.65 -23.17
C ASP A 201 8.93 -2.24 -24.60
N GLY A 202 8.86 -3.20 -25.52
CA GLY A 202 8.36 -2.97 -26.87
C GLY A 202 6.93 -2.44 -26.92
N TYR A 203 6.08 -2.76 -25.94
CA TYR A 203 4.73 -2.15 -25.79
C TYR A 203 4.82 -0.72 -25.30
N ARG A 204 5.69 -0.41 -24.34
CA ARG A 204 5.88 0.94 -23.79
C ARG A 204 6.38 1.95 -24.82
N GLN A 205 7.07 1.46 -25.86
CA GLN A 205 7.54 2.28 -26.96
C GLN A 205 6.44 2.57 -28.01
N ARG A 206 5.25 2.00 -27.83
CA ARG A 206 4.08 2.28 -28.67
C ARG A 206 3.25 3.39 -28.07
N ASP A 207 2.41 3.99 -28.91
CA ASP A 207 1.44 4.99 -28.47
C ASP A 207 0.27 4.26 -27.78
N MET A 208 0.40 4.07 -26.47
CA MET A 208 -0.61 3.43 -25.63
C MET A 208 -1.20 4.43 -24.65
N ILE A 209 -2.50 4.34 -24.41
CA ILE A 209 -3.21 5.13 -23.40
C ILE A 209 -2.70 4.74 -22.01
N ARG A 210 -2.45 3.45 -21.80
CA ARG A 210 -1.95 2.90 -20.52
C ARG A 210 -0.78 1.96 -20.74
N PRO A 211 0.45 2.49 -20.84
CA PRO A 211 1.64 1.65 -20.98
C PRO A 211 1.78 0.68 -19.79
N PRO A 212 2.17 -0.58 -20.04
CA PRO A 212 2.30 -1.58 -18.98
C PRO A 212 3.38 -1.22 -17.96
N GLY A 213 3.04 -1.32 -16.66
CA GLY A 213 3.94 -1.12 -15.53
C GLY A 213 4.66 -2.42 -15.12
N LEU A 214 5.23 -2.39 -13.92
CA LEU A 214 5.91 -3.57 -13.34
C LEU A 214 4.90 -4.66 -12.96
N SER A 215 3.69 -4.28 -12.52
CA SER A 215 2.65 -5.25 -12.17
C SER A 215 2.18 -6.04 -13.38
N GLU A 216 1.95 -5.34 -14.50
CA GLU A 216 1.55 -5.97 -15.76
C GLU A 216 2.67 -6.87 -16.32
N LEU A 217 3.95 -6.49 -16.14
CA LEU A 217 5.10 -7.33 -16.46
C LEU A 217 5.07 -8.66 -15.68
N LEU A 218 4.80 -8.61 -14.38
CA LEU A 218 4.70 -9.80 -13.53
C LEU A 218 3.50 -10.67 -13.91
N ASP A 219 2.34 -10.04 -14.16
CA ASP A 219 1.13 -10.74 -14.63
C ASP A 219 1.38 -11.47 -15.97
N PHE A 220 2.07 -10.79 -16.90
CA PHE A 220 2.43 -11.38 -18.19
C PHE A 220 3.36 -12.60 -18.02
N ALA A 221 4.40 -12.45 -17.20
CA ALA A 221 5.34 -13.52 -16.95
C ALA A 221 4.67 -14.74 -16.30
N ALA A 222 3.78 -14.50 -15.32
CA ALA A 222 2.99 -15.57 -14.71
C ALA A 222 2.02 -16.23 -15.70
N ALA A 223 1.33 -15.44 -16.53
CA ALA A 223 0.44 -15.96 -17.56
C ALA A 223 1.21 -16.79 -18.60
N LEU A 224 2.41 -16.34 -18.98
CA LEU A 224 3.26 -17.07 -19.91
C LEU A 224 3.75 -18.40 -19.31
N ALA A 225 4.08 -18.44 -18.02
CA ALA A 225 4.48 -19.66 -17.34
C ALA A 225 3.34 -20.71 -17.32
N VAL A 226 2.09 -20.27 -17.09
CA VAL A 226 0.90 -21.14 -17.13
C VAL A 226 0.60 -21.63 -18.55
N ALA A 227 0.80 -20.78 -19.56
CA ALA A 227 0.53 -21.09 -20.96
C ALA A 227 1.61 -21.97 -21.63
N ALA A 228 2.74 -22.19 -20.97
CA ALA A 228 3.95 -22.85 -21.50
C ALA A 228 3.92 -24.38 -21.43
N ASP A 229 2.79 -25.02 -21.13
CA ASP A 229 2.70 -26.49 -21.01
C ASP A 229 2.12 -27.13 -22.30
N PRO A 230 2.86 -27.96 -23.06
CA PRO A 230 4.29 -28.31 -22.97
C PRO A 230 5.20 -27.47 -23.91
N VAL A 231 4.63 -26.63 -24.80
CA VAL A 231 5.38 -25.80 -25.76
C VAL A 231 4.75 -24.44 -25.87
N VAL A 232 5.58 -23.40 -25.77
CA VAL A 232 5.13 -22.00 -25.92
C VAL A 232 4.87 -21.71 -27.40
N SER A 233 3.60 -21.65 -27.77
CA SER A 233 3.22 -21.23 -29.12
C SER A 233 3.10 -19.71 -29.24
N GLU A 234 3.23 -19.17 -30.45
CA GLU A 234 3.00 -17.74 -30.70
C GLU A 234 1.61 -17.29 -30.22
N SER A 235 0.59 -18.13 -30.46
CA SER A 235 -0.77 -17.85 -29.99
C SER A 235 -0.87 -17.80 -28.45
N ALA A 236 -0.10 -18.61 -27.72
CA ALA A 236 -0.04 -18.60 -26.28
C ALA A 236 0.62 -17.30 -25.77
N VAL A 237 1.72 -16.85 -26.40
CA VAL A 237 2.36 -15.57 -26.07
C VAL A 237 1.40 -14.40 -26.32
N ARG A 238 0.69 -14.39 -27.46
CA ARG A 238 -0.32 -13.34 -27.76
C ARG A 238 -1.47 -13.36 -26.78
N ALA A 239 -1.94 -14.53 -26.38
CA ALA A 239 -2.98 -14.63 -25.36
C ALA A 239 -2.50 -14.09 -24.01
N ALA A 240 -1.29 -14.45 -23.56
CA ALA A 240 -0.68 -13.89 -22.36
C ALA A 240 -0.45 -12.38 -22.46
N ALA A 241 -0.05 -11.85 -23.61
CA ALA A 241 0.20 -10.43 -23.82
C ALA A 241 -1.04 -9.53 -23.60
N ARG A 242 -2.24 -10.11 -23.64
CA ARG A 242 -3.47 -9.38 -23.28
C ARG A 242 -3.49 -8.93 -21.81
N THR A 243 -2.71 -9.56 -20.93
CA THR A 243 -2.57 -9.11 -19.54
C THR A 243 -1.86 -7.76 -19.41
N LEU A 244 -1.05 -7.41 -20.43
CA LEU A 244 -0.34 -6.11 -20.49
C LEU A 244 -1.26 -4.93 -20.81
N VAL A 245 -2.45 -5.20 -21.36
CA VAL A 245 -3.37 -4.16 -21.82
C VAL A 245 -4.45 -3.94 -20.76
N LYS A 246 -4.64 -2.70 -20.36
CA LYS A 246 -5.64 -2.28 -19.36
C LYS A 246 -6.64 -1.25 -19.92
N ASP A 247 -6.59 -1.00 -21.23
CA ASP A 247 -7.53 -0.13 -21.94
C ASP A 247 -8.00 -0.81 -23.23
N PRO A 248 -9.30 -0.82 -23.55
CA PRO A 248 -9.81 -1.48 -24.76
C PRO A 248 -9.19 -0.93 -26.05
N ASP A 249 -8.87 0.36 -26.09
CA ASP A 249 -8.31 1.00 -27.29
C ASP A 249 -6.85 0.56 -27.55
N ASP A 250 -6.15 0.11 -26.49
CA ASP A 250 -4.79 -0.42 -26.58
C ASP A 250 -4.74 -1.88 -27.10
N LEU A 251 -5.86 -2.58 -27.25
CA LEU A 251 -5.89 -3.96 -27.73
C LEU A 251 -5.30 -4.15 -29.12
N CYS A 252 -5.39 -3.14 -29.96
CA CYS A 252 -4.81 -3.17 -31.32
C CYS A 252 -3.27 -3.24 -31.30
N VAL A 253 -2.62 -2.86 -30.20
CA VAL A 253 -1.16 -2.90 -30.07
C VAL A 253 -0.64 -4.31 -29.80
N VAL A 254 -1.48 -5.23 -29.28
CA VAL A 254 -1.07 -6.59 -28.90
C VAL A 254 -0.39 -7.35 -30.05
N ASP A 255 -0.90 -7.18 -31.28
CA ASP A 255 -0.37 -7.88 -32.43
C ASP A 255 0.78 -7.13 -33.15
N GLN A 256 1.09 -5.90 -32.74
CA GLN A 256 2.09 -5.05 -33.40
C GLN A 256 3.51 -5.25 -32.86
N VAL A 257 3.67 -5.81 -31.66
CA VAL A 257 4.98 -6.03 -31.06
C VAL A 257 5.50 -7.39 -31.53
N PRO A 258 6.69 -7.45 -32.16
CA PRO A 258 7.25 -8.73 -32.60
C PRO A 258 7.64 -9.60 -31.39
N ILE A 259 7.32 -10.89 -31.47
CA ILE A 259 7.66 -11.85 -30.43
C ILE A 259 9.13 -12.26 -30.58
N PRO A 260 9.98 -12.04 -29.55
CA PRO A 260 11.35 -12.52 -29.57
C PRO A 260 11.38 -14.07 -29.65
N PRO A 261 12.27 -14.66 -30.48
CA PRO A 261 12.38 -16.12 -30.59
C PRO A 261 12.62 -16.82 -29.25
N ALA A 262 13.37 -16.19 -28.34
CA ALA A 262 13.66 -16.70 -27.00
C ALA A 262 12.42 -16.85 -26.10
N LEU A 263 11.27 -16.24 -26.44
CA LEU A 263 10.00 -16.47 -25.73
C LEU A 263 9.28 -17.74 -26.20
N LEU A 264 9.62 -18.22 -27.38
CA LEU A 264 9.03 -19.43 -27.99
C LEU A 264 9.84 -20.70 -27.65
N GLU A 265 11.03 -20.53 -27.08
CA GLU A 265 11.87 -21.63 -26.61
C GLU A 265 11.41 -22.08 -25.21
N PRO A 266 11.44 -23.38 -24.90
CA PRO A 266 11.01 -23.94 -23.62
C PRO A 266 11.91 -23.54 -22.42
#